data_b68b6745f95626d2187d22cb9a164d58
#
_entry.id   b68b6745f95626d2187d22cb9a164d58
#
_cell.length_a   1.000
_cell.length_b   1.000
_cell.length_c   1.000
_cell.angle_alpha   90.00
_cell.angle_beta   90.00
_cell.angle_gamma   90.00
#
_symmetry.space_group_name_H-M   'P 1'
#
loop_
_entity.id
_entity.type
_entity.pdbx_description
1 polymer ?
#
loop_
_entity_poly.entity_id
_entity_poly.type
_entity_poly.pdbx_seq_one_letter_code
_entity_poly.pdbx_strand_id
1 'polypeptide(L)'
;MNVNQERIAKLQQEMKKEGMDLYLVPTSDFHQSEYVGDYFKARAWLSGFTGSAGTLIVTKEEACLWADGRYFIQAAKQLEGTGVTLMKMGEEGVPTVEEYIEEKLPEHGCLGCDGRTIHVAEGKEFQEILKKKSGSLKCQNDLVGSIWEDRPEMSKEAVYLLDTKYAGKSREEKIAEVRAAMKKSGANVHLISSM
;
A
#
# COMPACT_ATOMS: atom_id res chain seq x y z
N MET A 1 14.45 -10.85 -20.53
CA MET A 1 13.98 -10.52 -19.18
C MET A 1 12.55 -10.00 -19.33
N ASN A 2 11.63 -10.40 -18.46
CA ASN A 2 10.24 -9.87 -18.47
C ASN A 2 10.26 -8.43 -17.94
N VAL A 3 9.37 -7.57 -18.43
CA VAL A 3 9.28 -6.15 -18.02
C VAL A 3 9.17 -5.96 -16.51
N ASN A 4 8.46 -6.85 -15.81
CA ASN A 4 8.34 -6.81 -14.35
C ASN A 4 9.68 -7.11 -13.66
N GLN A 5 10.46 -8.08 -14.17
CA GLN A 5 11.81 -8.34 -13.67
C GLN A 5 12.73 -7.13 -13.81
N GLU A 6 12.64 -6.40 -14.94
CA GLU A 6 13.40 -5.17 -15.16
C GLU A 6 13.00 -4.08 -14.18
N ARG A 7 11.68 -3.91 -13.92
CA ARG A 7 11.16 -2.94 -12.97
C ARG A 7 11.60 -3.25 -11.54
N ILE A 8 11.52 -4.52 -11.13
CA ILE A 8 12.01 -4.98 -9.82
C ILE A 8 13.52 -4.72 -9.70
N ALA A 9 14.31 -5.06 -10.72
CA ALA A 9 15.75 -4.81 -10.71
C ALA A 9 16.09 -3.31 -10.60
N LYS A 10 15.35 -2.44 -11.30
CA LYS A 10 15.48 -0.98 -11.15
C LYS A 10 15.18 -0.53 -9.71
N LEU A 11 14.09 -1.03 -9.11
CA LEU A 11 13.75 -0.72 -7.72
C LEU A 11 14.85 -1.17 -6.76
N GLN A 12 15.39 -2.37 -6.93
CA GLN A 12 16.50 -2.88 -6.11
C GLN A 12 17.76 -2.02 -6.22
N GLN A 13 18.03 -1.43 -7.40
CA GLN A 13 19.12 -0.48 -7.57
C GLN A 13 18.89 0.82 -6.79
N GLU A 14 17.67 1.37 -6.81
CA GLU A 14 17.34 2.55 -5.99
C GLU A 14 17.36 2.25 -4.51
N MET A 15 16.84 1.09 -4.07
CA MET A 15 16.94 0.62 -2.69
C MET A 15 18.40 0.58 -2.22
N LYS A 16 19.31 0.07 -3.07
CA LYS A 16 20.75 0.02 -2.76
C LYS A 16 21.35 1.41 -2.60
N LYS A 17 21.00 2.38 -3.45
CA LYS A 17 21.46 3.77 -3.35
C LYS A 17 20.99 4.44 -2.05
N GLU A 18 19.75 4.17 -1.66
CA GLU A 18 19.12 4.71 -0.46
C GLU A 18 19.46 3.93 0.83
N GLY A 19 20.21 2.82 0.72
CA GLY A 19 20.57 1.97 1.86
C GLY A 19 19.35 1.30 2.49
N MET A 20 18.41 0.81 1.68
CA MET A 20 17.25 0.06 2.11
C MET A 20 17.45 -1.43 1.85
N ASP A 21 17.04 -2.27 2.80
CA ASP A 21 17.13 -3.73 2.69
C ASP A 21 15.83 -4.34 2.17
N LEU A 22 14.69 -3.77 2.57
CA LEU A 22 13.36 -4.13 2.11
C LEU A 22 12.61 -2.88 1.66
N TYR A 23 11.71 -3.03 0.68
CA TYR A 23 10.80 -1.97 0.25
C TYR A 23 9.37 -2.51 0.13
N LEU A 24 8.45 -1.88 0.87
CA LEU A 24 7.03 -2.25 0.92
C LEU A 24 6.23 -1.41 -0.08
N VAL A 25 5.37 -2.09 -0.86
CA VAL A 25 4.46 -1.45 -1.82
C VAL A 25 3.05 -2.02 -1.63
N PRO A 26 2.19 -1.38 -0.85
CA PRO A 26 0.83 -1.84 -0.62
C PRO A 26 -0.09 -1.47 -1.80
N THR A 27 -1.29 -2.04 -1.81
CA THR A 27 -2.40 -1.51 -2.59
C THR A 27 -3.08 -0.43 -1.77
N SER A 28 -2.71 0.81 -2.00
CA SER A 28 -3.24 1.94 -1.23
C SER A 28 -3.04 3.26 -1.97
N ASP A 29 -3.88 4.23 -1.66
CA ASP A 29 -3.70 5.63 -1.98
C ASP A 29 -3.50 6.47 -0.69
N PHE A 30 -3.49 7.79 -0.81
CA PHE A 30 -3.33 8.70 0.34
C PHE A 30 -4.51 8.67 1.33
N HIS A 31 -5.63 8.05 0.96
CA HIS A 31 -6.84 7.95 1.77
C HIS A 31 -7.13 6.53 2.26
N GLN A 32 -6.26 5.57 1.93
CA GLN A 32 -6.49 4.14 2.20
C GLN A 32 -7.75 3.60 1.51
N SER A 33 -8.03 4.09 0.28
CA SER A 33 -9.20 3.67 -0.50
C SER A 33 -9.01 2.25 -1.03
N GLU A 34 -10.11 1.49 -1.13
CA GLU A 34 -10.11 0.16 -1.74
C GLU A 34 -9.85 0.23 -3.26
N TYR A 35 -10.38 1.26 -3.92
CA TYR A 35 -10.25 1.45 -5.35
C TYR A 35 -9.30 2.61 -5.66
N VAL A 36 -8.04 2.27 -5.86
CA VAL A 36 -7.00 3.26 -6.11
C VAL A 36 -6.99 3.74 -7.56
N GLY A 37 -6.76 5.03 -7.76
CA GLY A 37 -6.54 5.62 -9.07
C GLY A 37 -5.24 5.11 -9.72
N ASP A 38 -5.10 5.31 -11.04
CA ASP A 38 -3.98 4.76 -11.82
C ASP A 38 -2.61 5.23 -11.31
N TYR A 39 -2.50 6.45 -10.81
CA TYR A 39 -1.28 6.97 -10.17
C TYR A 39 -0.79 6.08 -9.03
N PHE A 40 -1.68 5.45 -8.27
CA PHE A 40 -1.36 4.64 -7.09
C PHE A 40 -1.16 3.15 -7.38
N LYS A 41 -1.21 2.73 -8.65
CA LYS A 41 -1.08 1.32 -9.04
C LYS A 41 0.38 0.82 -9.05
N ALA A 42 1.24 1.35 -8.19
CA ALA A 42 2.66 1.01 -8.09
C ALA A 42 2.90 -0.50 -7.92
N ARG A 43 2.15 -1.16 -7.02
CA ARG A 43 2.23 -2.60 -6.80
C ARG A 43 1.89 -3.38 -8.08
N ALA A 44 0.82 -3.00 -8.79
CA ALA A 44 0.43 -3.67 -10.03
C ALA A 44 1.45 -3.44 -11.16
N TRP A 45 1.97 -2.22 -11.26
CA TRP A 45 3.01 -1.89 -12.24
C TRP A 45 4.28 -2.70 -12.03
N LEU A 46 4.74 -2.86 -10.78
CA LEU A 46 5.93 -3.65 -10.46
C LEU A 46 5.71 -5.14 -10.69
N SER A 47 4.63 -5.71 -10.15
CA SER A 47 4.43 -7.16 -10.10
C SER A 47 3.73 -7.74 -11.31
N GLY A 48 2.94 -6.95 -12.05
CA GLY A 48 2.02 -7.44 -13.09
C GLY A 48 0.70 -7.98 -12.54
N PHE A 49 0.52 -8.06 -11.22
CA PHE A 49 -0.73 -8.50 -10.60
C PHE A 49 -1.73 -7.36 -10.50
N THR A 50 -2.93 -7.54 -11.09
CA THR A 50 -3.95 -6.50 -11.21
C THR A 50 -5.12 -6.61 -10.23
N GLY A 51 -5.11 -7.58 -9.31
CA GLY A 51 -6.13 -7.70 -8.26
C GLY A 51 -6.22 -6.43 -7.39
N SER A 52 -7.38 -6.15 -6.81
CA SER A 52 -7.61 -4.90 -6.05
C SER A 52 -7.00 -4.90 -4.65
N ALA A 53 -6.52 -6.04 -4.15
CA ALA A 53 -5.86 -6.15 -2.85
C ALA A 53 -4.57 -6.95 -2.94
N GLY A 54 -3.57 -6.56 -2.17
CA GLY A 54 -2.29 -7.24 -2.06
C GLY A 54 -1.17 -6.30 -1.67
N THR A 55 -0.12 -6.88 -1.11
CA THR A 55 1.10 -6.17 -0.68
C THR A 55 2.32 -6.80 -1.34
N LEU A 56 3.16 -5.99 -1.93
CA LEU A 56 4.44 -6.43 -2.49
C LEU A 56 5.57 -6.01 -1.56
N ILE A 57 6.47 -6.94 -1.24
CA ILE A 57 7.76 -6.63 -0.62
C ILE A 57 8.85 -7.00 -1.61
N VAL A 58 9.77 -6.08 -1.81
CA VAL A 58 11.00 -6.28 -2.58
C VAL A 58 12.16 -6.26 -1.61
N THR A 59 13.00 -7.28 -1.65
CA THR A 59 14.30 -7.35 -0.96
C THR A 59 15.41 -7.11 -1.98
N LYS A 60 16.67 -7.16 -1.54
CA LYS A 60 17.82 -7.08 -2.45
C LYS A 60 17.90 -8.22 -3.45
N GLU A 61 17.25 -9.35 -3.16
CA GLU A 61 17.41 -10.61 -3.90
C GLU A 61 16.10 -11.10 -4.51
N GLU A 62 14.97 -10.86 -3.88
CA GLU A 62 13.68 -11.41 -4.27
C GLU A 62 12.55 -10.39 -4.17
N ALA A 63 11.40 -10.73 -4.75
CA ALA A 63 10.16 -9.98 -4.62
C ALA A 63 9.01 -10.94 -4.32
N CYS A 64 8.20 -10.62 -3.30
CA CYS A 64 7.10 -11.46 -2.83
C CYS A 64 5.80 -10.65 -2.79
N LEU A 65 4.72 -11.21 -3.32
CA LEU A 65 3.39 -10.61 -3.34
C LEU A 65 2.44 -11.41 -2.44
N TRP A 66 1.93 -10.78 -1.39
CA TRP A 66 0.83 -11.32 -0.59
C TRP A 66 -0.50 -11.00 -1.24
N ALA A 67 -1.32 -12.04 -1.44
CA ALA A 67 -2.69 -11.93 -1.93
C ALA A 67 -3.61 -12.85 -1.11
N ASP A 68 -4.86 -12.44 -0.91
CA ASP A 68 -5.87 -13.25 -0.22
C ASP A 68 -6.53 -14.29 -1.15
N GLY A 69 -7.33 -15.18 -0.56
CA GLY A 69 -7.93 -16.32 -1.26
C GLY A 69 -8.77 -15.99 -2.49
N ARG A 70 -9.31 -14.77 -2.59
CA ARG A 70 -10.08 -14.31 -3.74
C ARG A 70 -9.21 -14.23 -5.01
N TYR A 71 -7.90 -14.09 -4.83
CA TYR A 71 -6.96 -13.81 -5.92
C TYR A 71 -5.93 -14.91 -6.19
N PHE A 72 -5.92 -16.02 -5.46
CA PHE A 72 -4.88 -17.06 -5.61
C PHE A 72 -4.70 -17.54 -7.05
N ILE A 73 -5.82 -17.81 -7.74
CA ILE A 73 -5.77 -18.30 -9.14
C ILE A 73 -5.30 -17.19 -10.09
N GLN A 74 -5.83 -15.98 -9.94
CA GLN A 74 -5.46 -14.84 -10.77
C GLN A 74 -3.99 -14.46 -10.56
N ALA A 75 -3.56 -14.36 -9.30
CA ALA A 75 -2.18 -14.01 -8.96
C ALA A 75 -1.20 -15.06 -9.46
N ALA A 76 -1.47 -16.36 -9.26
CA ALA A 76 -0.61 -17.41 -9.78
C ALA A 76 -0.39 -17.30 -11.29
N LYS A 77 -1.47 -17.04 -12.05
CA LYS A 77 -1.39 -16.87 -13.51
C LYS A 77 -0.66 -15.59 -13.93
N GLN A 78 -0.93 -14.47 -13.26
CA GLN A 78 -0.35 -13.18 -13.64
C GLN A 78 1.11 -13.00 -13.21
N LEU A 79 1.55 -13.71 -12.16
CA LEU A 79 2.93 -13.68 -11.68
C LEU A 79 3.84 -14.67 -12.41
N GLU A 80 3.29 -15.54 -13.27
CA GLU A 80 4.09 -16.49 -14.04
C GLU A 80 5.14 -15.76 -14.89
N GLY A 81 6.40 -16.12 -14.72
CA GLY A 81 7.53 -15.52 -15.44
C GLY A 81 7.91 -14.10 -15.03
N THR A 82 7.25 -13.49 -14.03
CA THR A 82 7.58 -12.14 -13.55
C THR A 82 8.77 -12.10 -12.58
N GLY A 83 9.14 -13.23 -11.99
CA GLY A 83 10.14 -13.30 -10.92
C GLY A 83 9.59 -12.88 -9.54
N VAL A 84 8.28 -12.66 -9.41
CA VAL A 84 7.61 -12.34 -8.14
C VAL A 84 6.98 -13.61 -7.58
N THR A 85 7.31 -13.96 -6.34
CA THR A 85 6.76 -15.12 -5.64
C THR A 85 5.39 -14.78 -5.05
N LEU A 86 4.40 -15.66 -5.28
CA LEU A 86 3.08 -15.53 -4.67
C LEU A 86 3.09 -16.06 -3.23
N MET A 87 2.75 -15.22 -2.28
CA MET A 87 2.51 -15.54 -0.88
C MET A 87 0.99 -15.61 -0.64
N LYS A 88 0.46 -16.82 -0.50
CA LYS A 88 -0.99 -17.07 -0.33
C LYS A 88 -1.38 -16.81 1.12
N MET A 89 -1.96 -15.66 1.40
CA MET A 89 -2.33 -15.25 2.78
C MET A 89 -3.24 -16.27 3.45
N GLY A 90 -2.86 -16.69 4.66
CA GLY A 90 -3.64 -17.63 5.48
C GLY A 90 -3.42 -19.12 5.17
N GLU A 91 -2.60 -19.45 4.19
CA GLU A 91 -2.21 -20.84 3.94
C GLU A 91 -1.10 -21.27 4.91
N GLU A 92 -1.09 -22.55 5.26
CA GLU A 92 -0.09 -23.13 6.17
C GLU A 92 1.33 -22.94 5.63
N GLY A 93 2.24 -22.49 6.47
CA GLY A 93 3.64 -22.25 6.11
C GLY A 93 3.90 -20.96 5.33
N VAL A 94 2.88 -20.12 5.08
CA VAL A 94 3.05 -18.81 4.47
C VAL A 94 3.10 -17.74 5.57
N PRO A 95 4.24 -17.03 5.74
CA PRO A 95 4.36 -15.99 6.75
C PRO A 95 3.45 -14.78 6.42
N THR A 96 3.02 -14.04 7.42
CA THR A 96 2.43 -12.73 7.23
C THR A 96 3.47 -11.74 6.69
N VAL A 97 3.02 -10.56 6.26
CA VAL A 97 3.91 -9.48 5.83
C VAL A 97 4.87 -9.09 6.95
N GLU A 98 4.36 -8.98 8.16
CA GLU A 98 5.09 -8.62 9.37
C GLU A 98 6.14 -9.67 9.74
N GLU A 99 5.75 -10.95 9.75
CA GLU A 99 6.66 -12.08 10.02
C GLU A 99 7.77 -12.16 8.99
N TYR A 100 7.44 -11.94 7.71
CA TYR A 100 8.43 -11.92 6.65
C TYR A 100 9.41 -10.74 6.79
N ILE A 101 8.92 -9.55 7.13
CA ILE A 101 9.78 -8.39 7.42
C ILE A 101 10.71 -8.71 8.58
N GLU A 102 10.18 -9.29 9.68
CA GLU A 102 10.99 -9.66 10.85
C GLU A 102 12.06 -10.73 10.51
N GLU A 103 11.72 -11.71 9.66
CA GLU A 103 12.65 -12.74 9.23
C GLU A 103 13.76 -12.19 8.33
N LYS A 104 13.38 -11.42 7.30
CA LYS A 104 14.30 -10.99 6.22
C LYS A 104 15.12 -9.75 6.56
N LEU A 105 14.67 -8.94 7.51
CA LEU A 105 15.40 -7.74 7.89
C LEU A 105 16.72 -8.11 8.61
N PRO A 106 17.89 -7.64 8.16
CA PRO A 106 19.15 -7.85 8.86
C PRO A 106 19.22 -6.96 10.13
N GLU A 107 20.18 -7.24 11.02
CA GLU A 107 20.53 -6.33 12.12
C GLU A 107 20.90 -4.95 11.55
N HIS A 108 20.38 -3.90 12.18
CA HIS A 108 20.47 -2.50 11.72
C HIS A 108 19.88 -2.25 10.33
N GLY A 109 19.02 -3.16 9.83
CA GLY A 109 18.42 -3.08 8.51
C GLY A 109 17.44 -1.92 8.35
N CYS A 110 17.11 -1.62 7.09
CA CYS A 110 16.22 -0.53 6.74
C CYS A 110 15.03 -1.03 5.92
N LEU A 111 13.81 -0.80 6.41
CA LEU A 111 12.57 -0.94 5.66
C LEU A 111 12.22 0.40 5.02
N GLY A 112 11.99 0.41 3.70
CA GLY A 112 11.51 1.57 2.95
C GLY A 112 10.06 1.42 2.51
N CYS A 113 9.35 2.53 2.35
CA CYS A 113 8.02 2.59 1.74
C CYS A 113 7.69 4.02 1.30
N ASP A 114 6.64 4.19 0.48
CA ASP A 114 6.02 5.51 0.32
C ASP A 114 5.11 5.77 1.53
N GLY A 115 5.54 6.61 2.46
CA GLY A 115 4.79 6.90 3.69
C GLY A 115 3.42 7.55 3.49
N ARG A 116 3.10 7.97 2.28
CA ARG A 116 1.77 8.48 1.92
C ARG A 116 0.74 7.36 1.73
N THR A 117 1.20 6.11 1.55
CA THR A 117 0.37 4.94 1.25
C THR A 117 0.24 3.96 2.42
N ILE A 118 0.80 4.27 3.57
CA ILE A 118 0.63 3.51 4.82
C ILE A 118 -0.01 4.38 5.90
N HIS A 119 -0.81 3.79 6.77
CA HIS A 119 -1.40 4.51 7.89
C HIS A 119 -0.53 4.44 9.15
N VAL A 120 -0.80 5.34 10.10
CA VAL A 120 0.03 5.51 11.32
C VAL A 120 0.09 4.24 12.16
N ALA A 121 -1.00 3.46 12.23
CA ALA A 121 -1.00 2.21 13.02
C ALA A 121 -0.03 1.19 12.43
N GLU A 122 -0.12 0.95 11.12
CA GLU A 122 0.78 0.06 10.38
C GLU A 122 2.25 0.49 10.49
N GLY A 123 2.50 1.81 10.32
CA GLY A 123 3.84 2.35 10.51
C GLY A 123 4.40 2.14 11.93
N LYS A 124 3.55 2.19 12.96
CA LYS A 124 3.95 1.86 14.34
C LYS A 124 4.24 0.37 14.52
N GLU A 125 3.45 -0.51 13.93
CA GLU A 125 3.69 -1.95 13.95
C GLU A 125 5.04 -2.29 13.30
N PHE A 126 5.33 -1.72 12.15
CA PHE A 126 6.66 -1.85 11.53
C PHE A 126 7.78 -1.33 12.43
N GLN A 127 7.60 -0.18 13.09
CA GLN A 127 8.61 0.34 14.03
C GLN A 127 8.88 -0.61 15.20
N GLU A 128 7.87 -1.30 15.74
CA GLU A 128 8.07 -2.28 16.82
C GLU A 128 8.86 -3.50 16.31
N ILE A 129 8.61 -3.98 15.08
CA ILE A 129 9.40 -5.05 14.46
C ILE A 129 10.86 -4.60 14.28
N LEU A 130 11.06 -3.41 13.71
CA LEU A 130 12.38 -2.86 13.43
C LEU A 130 13.22 -2.65 14.69
N LYS A 131 12.61 -2.23 15.80
CA LYS A 131 13.29 -2.07 17.09
C LYS A 131 13.97 -3.36 17.57
N LYS A 132 13.41 -4.53 17.32
CA LYS A 132 13.97 -5.83 17.71
C LYS A 132 15.36 -6.08 17.09
N LYS A 133 15.62 -5.47 15.93
CA LYS A 133 16.85 -5.59 15.16
C LYS A 133 17.63 -4.26 15.06
N SER A 134 17.33 -3.30 15.92
CA SER A 134 17.93 -1.96 15.85
C SER A 134 17.82 -1.33 14.46
N GLY A 135 16.76 -1.69 13.72
CA GLY A 135 16.49 -1.28 12.35
C GLY A 135 15.85 0.10 12.25
N SER A 136 15.66 0.57 11.03
CA SER A 136 15.07 1.89 10.72
C SER A 136 13.97 1.82 9.68
N LEU A 137 13.03 2.77 9.74
CA LEU A 137 11.95 2.95 8.76
C LEU A 137 12.20 4.24 7.97
N LYS A 138 12.25 4.14 6.64
CA LYS A 138 12.38 5.29 5.71
C LYS A 138 11.11 5.41 4.86
N CYS A 139 10.34 6.47 5.08
CA CYS A 139 9.04 6.69 4.43
C CYS A 139 8.98 8.01 3.65
N GLN A 140 10.11 8.67 3.37
CA GLN A 140 10.13 9.99 2.74
C GLN A 140 10.15 9.92 1.22
N ASN A 141 10.63 8.82 0.64
CA ASN A 141 10.91 8.71 -0.79
C ASN A 141 10.03 7.65 -1.45
N ASP A 142 9.28 8.06 -2.48
CA ASP A 142 8.59 7.16 -3.39
C ASP A 142 9.58 6.62 -4.43
N LEU A 143 10.26 5.51 -4.11
CA LEU A 143 11.24 4.92 -5.02
C LEU A 143 10.60 4.35 -6.29
N VAL A 144 9.35 3.91 -6.23
CA VAL A 144 8.65 3.43 -7.42
C VAL A 144 8.36 4.60 -8.36
N GLY A 145 7.95 5.75 -7.81
CA GLY A 145 7.74 6.96 -8.60
C GLY A 145 9.01 7.46 -9.30
N SER A 146 10.18 7.25 -8.70
CA SER A 146 11.45 7.66 -9.32
C SER A 146 11.86 6.84 -10.54
N ILE A 147 11.36 5.61 -10.67
CA ILE A 147 11.68 4.68 -11.78
C ILE A 147 10.52 4.47 -12.76
N TRP A 148 9.33 4.94 -12.45
CA TRP A 148 8.14 4.81 -13.30
C TRP A 148 7.98 6.04 -14.20
N GLU A 149 8.72 6.07 -15.31
CA GLU A 149 8.82 7.22 -16.20
C GLU A 149 7.48 7.64 -16.83
N ASP A 150 6.62 6.66 -17.16
CA ASP A 150 5.29 6.88 -17.75
C ASP A 150 4.15 6.76 -16.74
N ARG A 151 4.42 7.08 -15.46
CA ARG A 151 3.40 7.02 -14.41
C ARG A 151 2.23 7.94 -14.74
N PRO A 152 0.98 7.43 -14.74
CA PRO A 152 -0.20 8.28 -14.92
C PRO A 152 -0.22 9.45 -13.93
N GLU A 153 -0.67 10.62 -14.37
CA GLU A 153 -0.87 11.74 -13.44
C GLU A 153 -2.01 11.44 -12.46
N MET A 154 -1.95 12.06 -11.28
CA MET A 154 -3.09 12.06 -10.38
C MET A 154 -4.28 12.75 -11.05
N SER A 155 -5.48 12.21 -10.85
CA SER A 155 -6.70 12.81 -11.37
C SER A 155 -6.83 14.26 -10.91
N LYS A 156 -7.14 15.12 -11.86
CA LYS A 156 -7.47 16.56 -11.65
C LYS A 156 -8.94 16.83 -11.88
N GLU A 157 -9.76 15.78 -11.92
CA GLU A 157 -11.21 15.90 -12.11
C GLU A 157 -11.82 16.76 -11.00
N ALA A 158 -12.73 17.62 -11.39
CA ALA A 158 -13.41 18.50 -10.45
C ALA A 158 -14.33 17.72 -9.50
N VAL A 159 -14.34 18.11 -8.23
CA VAL A 159 -15.31 17.59 -7.27
C VAL A 159 -16.71 18.01 -7.71
N TYR A 160 -17.65 17.09 -7.73
CA TYR A 160 -19.04 17.35 -8.02
C TYR A 160 -19.94 17.00 -6.83
N LEU A 161 -21.11 17.62 -6.80
CA LEU A 161 -22.12 17.34 -5.80
C LEU A 161 -23.06 16.24 -6.31
N LEU A 162 -23.14 15.14 -5.58
CA LEU A 162 -24.09 14.08 -5.90
C LEU A 162 -25.51 14.56 -5.63
N ASP A 163 -26.39 14.41 -6.63
CA ASP A 163 -27.82 14.79 -6.53
C ASP A 163 -28.48 14.01 -5.39
N THR A 164 -29.35 14.72 -4.63
CA THR A 164 -30.06 14.19 -3.44
C THR A 164 -30.87 12.93 -3.78
N LYS A 165 -31.35 12.78 -5.01
CA LYS A 165 -32.07 11.57 -5.44
C LYS A 165 -31.22 10.29 -5.37
N TYR A 166 -29.88 10.42 -5.49
CA TYR A 166 -28.94 9.31 -5.31
C TYR A 166 -28.36 9.26 -3.90
N ALA A 167 -28.15 10.43 -3.30
CA ALA A 167 -27.56 10.55 -1.97
C ALA A 167 -28.56 10.27 -0.82
N GLY A 168 -29.88 10.24 -1.12
CA GLY A 168 -30.96 9.99 -0.19
C GLY A 168 -31.32 11.16 0.71
N LYS A 169 -30.35 11.95 1.18
CA LYS A 169 -30.51 13.16 2.02
C LYS A 169 -29.64 14.29 1.52
N SER A 170 -30.06 15.52 1.75
CA SER A 170 -29.23 16.70 1.47
C SER A 170 -28.01 16.76 2.40
N ARG A 171 -27.01 17.56 2.03
CA ARG A 171 -25.82 17.79 2.87
C ARG A 171 -26.21 18.46 4.20
N GLU A 172 -27.13 19.41 4.13
CA GLU A 172 -27.66 20.16 5.26
C GLU A 172 -28.32 19.22 6.27
N GLU A 173 -29.16 18.29 5.80
CA GLU A 173 -29.80 17.25 6.63
C GLU A 173 -28.76 16.33 7.28
N LYS A 174 -27.80 15.83 6.52
CA LYS A 174 -26.72 14.97 7.04
C LYS A 174 -25.88 15.70 8.09
N ILE A 175 -25.50 16.96 7.85
CA ILE A 175 -24.75 17.77 8.81
C ILE A 175 -25.58 18.03 10.08
N ALA A 176 -26.88 18.30 9.95
CA ALA A 176 -27.76 18.50 11.09
C ALA A 176 -27.84 17.24 11.96
N GLU A 177 -27.93 16.05 11.36
CA GLU A 177 -27.92 14.77 12.08
C GLU A 177 -26.60 14.54 12.83
N VAL A 178 -25.47 14.81 12.17
CA VAL A 178 -24.13 14.70 12.81
C VAL A 178 -24.04 15.67 14.00
N ARG A 179 -24.44 16.92 13.82
CA ARG A 179 -24.45 17.92 14.92
C ARG A 179 -25.35 17.51 16.09
N ALA A 180 -26.52 16.92 15.81
CA ALA A 180 -27.39 16.39 16.83
C ALA A 180 -26.75 15.25 17.62
N ALA A 181 -26.08 14.34 16.91
CA ALA A 181 -25.31 13.24 17.52
C ALA A 181 -24.14 13.76 18.36
N MET A 182 -23.39 14.73 17.86
CA MET A 182 -22.32 15.40 18.61
C MET A 182 -22.83 16.02 19.91
N LYS A 183 -23.93 16.77 19.84
CA LYS A 183 -24.54 17.38 21.04
C LYS A 183 -24.93 16.32 22.06
N LYS A 184 -25.52 15.19 21.62
CA LYS A 184 -25.90 14.09 22.49
C LYS A 184 -24.69 13.43 23.15
N SER A 185 -23.56 13.38 22.47
CA SER A 185 -22.29 12.80 22.96
C SER A 185 -21.38 13.80 23.67
N GLY A 186 -21.81 15.07 23.83
CA GLY A 186 -20.98 16.12 24.42
C GLY A 186 -19.76 16.52 23.61
N ALA A 187 -19.72 16.20 22.31
CA ALA A 187 -18.61 16.53 21.42
C ALA A 187 -18.77 17.92 20.81
N ASN A 188 -17.71 18.73 20.87
CA ASN A 188 -17.68 20.07 20.27
C ASN A 188 -17.04 20.08 18.87
N VAL A 189 -16.21 19.08 18.57
CA VAL A 189 -15.53 18.91 17.29
C VAL A 189 -15.67 17.46 16.84
N HIS A 190 -15.90 17.25 15.56
CA HIS A 190 -15.89 15.93 14.93
C HIS A 190 -15.05 16.00 13.66
N LEU A 191 -13.98 15.18 13.60
CA LEU A 191 -13.13 15.07 12.44
C LEU A 191 -13.65 13.94 11.54
N ILE A 192 -13.90 14.24 10.28
CA ILE A 192 -14.27 13.24 9.25
C ILE A 192 -13.09 13.17 8.28
N SER A 193 -12.48 11.97 8.17
CA SER A 193 -11.33 11.70 7.29
C SER A 193 -11.59 10.56 6.31
N SER A 194 -12.67 9.82 6.48
CA SER A 194 -13.07 8.77 5.52
C SER A 194 -13.80 9.36 4.31
N MET A 195 -13.61 8.73 3.17
CA MET A 195 -14.31 9.04 1.92
C MET A 195 -15.53 8.14 1.72
#